data_090c126d918cfb9c938a0e1b1be44c2b
#
_entry.id   090c126d918cfb9c938a0e1b1be44c2b
#
_cell.length_a   1.000
_cell.length_b   1.000
_cell.length_c   1.000
_cell.angle_alpha   90.00
_cell.angle_beta   90.00
_cell.angle_gamma   90.00
#
_symmetry.space_group_name_H-M   'P 1'
#
loop_
_entity.id
_entity.type
_entity.pdbx_description
1 polymer ?
#
loop_
_entity_poly.entity_id
_entity_poly.type
_entity_poly.pdbx_seq_one_letter_code
_entity_poly.pdbx_strand_id
1 'polypeptide(L)'
;SSSAASDVYKRQGPMDYTPGAMLSMQPEIYRSERPNSASIGTRAYQMALFVIFESGIQMMADNPTLYYRNDECTKFMTQVPQTWDEIIALEAKVGEYVIVAKRKGNKWYIGGMTNNQKQQREFELNLDFLKDGKNYRMTSFEDGVNANRQAMDYRKKERDLKKGDKVTVRLARNGGFAAIIE
;
A
#
# COMPACT_ATOMS: atom_id res chain seq x y z
N SER A 1 -29.45 -7.30 5.03
CA SER A 1 -28.50 -8.07 4.22
C SER A 1 -27.09 -8.01 4.85
N SER A 2 -26.26 -9.01 4.63
CA SER A 2 -24.93 -9.10 5.21
C SER A 2 -23.99 -7.95 4.79
N SER A 3 -24.25 -7.29 3.66
CA SER A 3 -23.49 -6.14 3.19
C SER A 3 -23.68 -4.88 4.07
N ALA A 4 -24.91 -4.61 4.48
CA ALA A 4 -25.21 -3.48 5.36
C ALA A 4 -24.58 -3.66 6.75
N ALA A 5 -24.61 -4.88 7.29
CA ALA A 5 -23.95 -5.21 8.56
C ALA A 5 -22.43 -5.06 8.45
N SER A 6 -21.83 -5.48 7.32
CA SER A 6 -20.40 -5.31 7.05
C SER A 6 -19.99 -3.83 6.96
N ASP A 7 -20.81 -2.97 6.37
CA ASP A 7 -20.56 -1.54 6.27
C ASP A 7 -20.66 -0.82 7.61
N VAL A 8 -21.60 -1.24 8.45
CA VAL A 8 -21.70 -0.74 9.83
C VAL A 8 -20.48 -1.17 10.65
N TYR A 9 -20.03 -2.40 10.50
CA TYR A 9 -18.85 -2.92 11.20
C TYR A 9 -17.55 -2.18 10.80
N LYS A 10 -17.40 -1.88 9.52
CA LYS A 10 -16.25 -1.10 9.01
C LYS A 10 -16.21 0.34 9.51
N ARG A 11 -17.34 0.89 9.93
CA ARG A 11 -17.42 2.24 10.49
C ARG A 11 -17.13 2.26 12.01
N GLN A 12 -17.08 1.11 12.66
CA GLN A 12 -16.96 1.01 14.11
C GLN A 12 -15.53 0.82 14.63
N GLY A 13 -14.54 0.58 13.77
CA GLY A 13 -13.16 0.47 14.22
C GLY A 13 -12.29 -0.52 13.43
N PRO A 14 -11.12 -0.82 13.96
CA PRO A 14 -10.16 -1.72 13.35
C PRO A 14 -10.72 -3.11 13.12
N MET A 15 -10.28 -3.76 12.06
CA MET A 15 -10.65 -5.14 11.73
C MET A 15 -9.41 -6.02 11.61
N ASP A 16 -9.54 -7.28 11.99
CA ASP A 16 -8.49 -8.26 11.73
C ASP A 16 -8.43 -8.58 10.25
N TYR A 17 -7.22 -8.59 9.70
CA TYR A 17 -7.00 -8.98 8.34
C TYR A 17 -5.55 -9.45 8.13
N THR A 18 -5.30 -10.20 7.06
CA THR A 18 -4.02 -10.86 6.83
C THR A 18 -3.48 -10.49 5.45
N PRO A 19 -2.80 -9.33 5.33
CA PRO A 19 -2.22 -8.87 4.08
C PRO A 19 -0.80 -9.39 3.86
N GLY A 20 -0.15 -8.96 2.76
CA GLY A 20 1.27 -9.12 2.54
C GLY A 20 1.66 -10.43 1.87
N ALA A 21 0.76 -11.05 1.11
CA ALA A 21 1.15 -12.18 0.27
C ALA A 21 2.19 -11.74 -0.77
N MET A 22 3.36 -12.37 -0.77
CA MET A 22 4.46 -12.06 -1.69
C MET A 22 4.24 -12.63 -3.09
N LEU A 23 3.47 -13.71 -3.21
CA LEU A 23 2.96 -14.21 -4.47
C LEU A 23 1.72 -13.42 -4.87
N SER A 24 1.90 -12.49 -5.78
CA SER A 24 0.86 -11.60 -6.27
C SER A 24 0.56 -11.89 -7.74
N MET A 25 -0.73 -11.96 -8.08
CA MET A 25 -1.17 -12.34 -9.41
C MET A 25 -2.30 -11.41 -9.89
N GLN A 26 -2.39 -11.22 -11.19
CA GLN A 26 -3.59 -10.62 -11.78
C GLN A 26 -4.72 -11.66 -11.85
N PRO A 27 -6.00 -11.25 -11.87
CA PRO A 27 -7.14 -12.16 -11.78
C PRO A 27 -7.13 -13.29 -12.80
N GLU A 28 -6.64 -13.04 -14.01
CA GLU A 28 -6.65 -13.99 -15.12
C GLU A 28 -5.73 -15.20 -14.92
N ILE A 29 -4.69 -15.03 -14.12
CA ILE A 29 -3.69 -16.07 -13.85
C ILE A 29 -3.67 -16.50 -12.39
N TYR A 30 -4.66 -16.03 -11.60
CA TYR A 30 -4.71 -16.32 -10.18
C TYR A 30 -4.84 -17.81 -9.92
N ARG A 31 -3.90 -18.31 -9.11
CA ARG A 31 -3.91 -19.67 -8.58
C ARG A 31 -3.49 -19.64 -7.12
N SER A 32 -4.24 -20.32 -6.30
CA SER A 32 -3.89 -20.54 -4.89
C SER A 32 -3.65 -22.03 -4.70
N GLU A 33 -2.40 -22.41 -4.53
CA GLU A 33 -1.99 -23.82 -4.34
C GLU A 33 -1.21 -23.94 -3.03
N ARG A 34 -1.67 -24.82 -2.14
CA ARG A 34 -0.93 -25.11 -0.91
C ARG A 34 0.47 -25.67 -1.24
N PRO A 35 1.51 -25.33 -0.48
CA PRO A 35 1.50 -24.58 0.79
C PRO A 35 1.59 -23.05 0.63
N ASN A 36 1.59 -22.52 -0.57
CA ASN A 36 1.80 -21.09 -0.82
C ASN A 36 0.47 -20.35 -0.91
N SER A 37 0.38 -19.23 -0.20
CA SER A 37 -0.70 -18.27 -0.37
C SER A 37 -0.46 -17.43 -1.62
N ALA A 38 -1.53 -17.03 -2.29
CA ALA A 38 -1.47 -16.08 -3.40
C ALA A 38 -2.55 -15.02 -3.22
N SER A 39 -2.32 -13.82 -3.72
CA SER A 39 -3.27 -12.71 -3.67
C SER A 39 -3.51 -12.11 -5.04
N ILE A 40 -4.69 -11.54 -5.24
CA ILE A 40 -5.00 -10.72 -6.40
C ILE A 40 -4.54 -9.29 -6.14
N GLY A 41 -3.93 -8.68 -7.14
CA GLY A 41 -3.35 -7.35 -7.07
C GLY A 41 -1.83 -7.38 -7.06
N THR A 42 -1.20 -6.21 -7.17
CA THR A 42 0.26 -6.14 -7.23
C THR A 42 0.92 -6.34 -5.88
N ARG A 43 2.22 -6.57 -5.87
CA ARG A 43 3.01 -6.63 -4.64
C ARG A 43 2.98 -5.29 -3.89
N ALA A 44 3.10 -4.17 -4.62
CA ALA A 44 2.99 -2.84 -4.04
C ALA A 44 1.60 -2.59 -3.42
N TYR A 45 0.53 -3.13 -4.02
CA TYR A 45 -0.81 -3.12 -3.43
C TYR A 45 -0.82 -3.84 -2.08
N GLN A 46 -0.24 -5.03 -1.97
CA GLN A 46 -0.19 -5.77 -0.70
C GLN A 46 0.57 -5.00 0.39
N MET A 47 1.65 -4.32 0.03
CA MET A 47 2.41 -3.48 0.96
C MET A 47 1.60 -2.25 1.39
N ALA A 48 0.88 -1.63 0.47
CA ALA A 48 0.04 -0.46 0.74
C ALA A 48 -1.09 -0.76 1.74
N LEU A 49 -1.60 -1.99 1.76
CA LEU A 49 -2.67 -2.39 2.69
C LEU A 49 -2.25 -2.24 4.16
N PHE A 50 -0.97 -2.42 4.49
CA PHE A 50 -0.45 -2.19 5.84
C PHE A 50 -0.57 -0.73 6.28
N VAL A 51 -0.54 0.21 5.34
CA VAL A 51 -0.72 1.64 5.61
C VAL A 51 -2.20 2.04 5.57
N ILE A 52 -2.97 1.54 4.59
CA ILE A 52 -4.34 1.99 4.32
C ILE A 52 -5.30 1.50 5.40
N PHE A 53 -5.27 0.21 5.71
CA PHE A 53 -6.19 -0.36 6.68
C PHE A 53 -5.70 -0.19 8.11
N GLU A 54 -6.66 -0.14 9.03
CA GLU A 54 -6.43 -0.11 10.46
C GLU A 54 -6.73 -1.48 11.05
N SER A 55 -5.73 -2.04 11.74
CA SER A 55 -5.86 -3.31 12.44
C SER A 55 -5.03 -3.29 13.72
N GLY A 56 -5.61 -3.71 14.82
CA GLY A 56 -4.87 -3.89 16.07
C GLY A 56 -3.83 -5.00 16.00
N ILE A 57 -4.04 -5.97 15.10
CA ILE A 57 -3.11 -7.06 14.83
C ILE A 57 -3.03 -7.24 13.31
N GLN A 58 -1.88 -6.91 12.75
CA GLN A 58 -1.58 -7.13 11.33
C GLN A 58 -0.84 -8.47 11.21
N MET A 59 -1.54 -9.47 10.71
CA MET A 59 -0.95 -10.79 10.45
C MET A 59 -0.38 -10.84 9.04
N MET A 60 0.73 -11.57 8.86
CA MET A 60 1.37 -11.77 7.57
C MET A 60 0.88 -13.07 6.92
N ALA A 61 0.49 -13.00 5.63
CA ALA A 61 -0.20 -14.07 4.93
C ALA A 61 0.67 -15.26 4.53
N ASP A 62 1.99 -15.06 4.38
CA ASP A 62 2.91 -16.05 3.82
C ASP A 62 3.80 -16.73 4.86
N ASN A 63 4.51 -17.76 4.39
CA ASN A 63 5.50 -18.47 5.19
C ASN A 63 6.82 -17.66 5.32
N PRO A 64 7.62 -17.93 6.37
CA PRO A 64 8.86 -17.21 6.62
C PRO A 64 9.85 -17.22 5.45
N THR A 65 9.93 -18.32 4.70
CA THR A 65 10.87 -18.44 3.58
C THR A 65 10.61 -17.40 2.49
N LEU A 66 9.35 -17.13 2.18
CA LEU A 66 8.97 -16.10 1.19
C LEU A 66 9.32 -14.71 1.67
N TYR A 67 9.15 -14.44 2.96
CA TYR A 67 9.54 -13.15 3.55
C TYR A 67 11.05 -12.95 3.58
N TYR A 68 11.83 -13.95 3.89
CA TYR A 68 13.30 -13.88 3.81
C TYR A 68 13.79 -13.63 2.37
N ARG A 69 13.15 -14.24 1.39
CA ARG A 69 13.50 -14.02 -0.02
C ARG A 69 13.10 -12.63 -0.53
N ASN A 70 12.18 -11.96 0.13
CA ASN A 70 11.68 -10.63 -0.20
C ASN A 70 11.95 -9.65 0.95
N ASP A 71 13.16 -9.65 1.46
CA ASP A 71 13.59 -8.95 2.68
C ASP A 71 13.25 -7.45 2.69
N GLU A 72 13.44 -6.73 1.59
CA GLU A 72 13.14 -5.30 1.54
C GLU A 72 11.64 -4.99 1.64
N CYS A 73 10.78 -5.81 1.02
CA CYS A 73 9.33 -5.69 1.18
C CYS A 73 8.91 -6.02 2.62
N THR A 74 9.51 -7.07 3.19
CA THR A 74 9.24 -7.50 4.56
C THR A 74 9.66 -6.43 5.56
N LYS A 75 10.83 -5.84 5.40
CA LYS A 75 11.30 -4.72 6.24
C LYS A 75 10.35 -3.53 6.19
N PHE A 76 9.84 -3.19 5.02
CA PHE A 76 8.82 -2.15 4.91
C PHE A 76 7.58 -2.50 5.74
N MET A 77 6.98 -3.67 5.50
CA MET A 77 5.74 -4.08 6.16
C MET A 77 5.86 -4.13 7.68
N THR A 78 6.98 -4.62 8.19
CA THR A 78 7.23 -4.72 9.64
C THR A 78 7.51 -3.39 10.32
N GLN A 79 7.85 -2.34 9.56
CA GLN A 79 8.07 -1.00 10.09
C GLN A 79 6.79 -0.16 10.16
N VAL A 80 5.72 -0.57 9.47
CA VAL A 80 4.46 0.19 9.46
C VAL A 80 3.82 0.14 10.84
N PRO A 81 3.52 1.30 11.46
CA PRO A 81 2.87 1.35 12.76
C PRO A 81 1.42 0.84 12.71
N GLN A 82 0.94 0.35 13.85
CA GLN A 82 -0.46 -0.06 14.01
C GLN A 82 -1.38 1.09 14.45
N THR A 83 -0.82 2.16 14.99
CA THR A 83 -1.55 3.33 15.45
C THR A 83 -0.98 4.60 14.84
N TRP A 84 -1.83 5.58 14.60
CA TRP A 84 -1.50 6.79 13.88
C TRP A 84 -1.80 8.04 14.68
N ASP A 85 -0.95 9.07 14.54
CA ASP A 85 -1.15 10.37 15.17
C ASP A 85 -1.96 11.31 14.27
N GLU A 86 -1.90 11.10 12.94
CA GLU A 86 -2.60 11.89 11.95
C GLU A 86 -2.87 11.07 10.69
N ILE A 87 -4.02 11.32 10.06
CA ILE A 87 -4.44 10.65 8.82
C ILE A 87 -4.95 11.72 7.86
N ILE A 88 -4.43 11.73 6.63
CA ILE A 88 -4.82 12.65 5.56
C ILE A 88 -5.19 11.85 4.32
N ALA A 89 -6.39 12.06 3.80
CA ALA A 89 -6.77 11.55 2.49
C ALA A 89 -6.17 12.46 1.41
N LEU A 90 -5.30 11.93 0.57
CA LEU A 90 -4.69 12.67 -0.53
C LEU A 90 -5.55 12.61 -1.79
N GLU A 91 -5.97 11.41 -2.17
CA GLU A 91 -6.84 11.15 -3.31
C GLU A 91 -7.80 10.01 -2.98
N ALA A 92 -9.09 10.18 -3.30
CA ALA A 92 -10.05 9.11 -3.06
C ALA A 92 -11.25 9.20 -4.00
N LYS A 93 -11.68 8.04 -4.50
CA LYS A 93 -12.95 7.84 -5.18
C LYS A 93 -13.52 6.48 -4.79
N VAL A 94 -14.69 6.49 -4.19
CA VAL A 94 -15.34 5.28 -3.66
C VAL A 94 -15.48 4.22 -4.76
N GLY A 95 -15.01 2.99 -4.45
CA GLY A 95 -15.04 1.86 -5.37
C GLY A 95 -13.97 1.88 -6.47
N GLU A 96 -13.13 2.92 -6.56
CA GLU A 96 -12.12 3.03 -7.61
C GLU A 96 -10.69 3.07 -7.08
N TYR A 97 -10.38 4.03 -6.19
CA TYR A 97 -9.03 4.19 -5.65
C TYR A 97 -9.04 4.97 -4.34
N VAL A 98 -7.97 4.81 -3.59
CA VAL A 98 -7.66 5.61 -2.40
C VAL A 98 -6.16 5.77 -2.24
N ILE A 99 -5.72 6.97 -1.87
CA ILE A 99 -4.35 7.28 -1.47
C ILE A 99 -4.41 8.08 -0.18
N VAL A 100 -3.76 7.58 0.85
CA VAL A 100 -3.72 8.19 2.18
C VAL A 100 -2.29 8.45 2.62
N ALA A 101 -2.08 9.52 3.37
CA ALA A 101 -0.87 9.77 4.13
C ALA A 101 -1.18 9.67 5.61
N LYS A 102 -0.38 8.91 6.35
CA LYS A 102 -0.53 8.69 7.79
C LYS A 102 0.77 9.02 8.50
N ARG A 103 0.70 9.69 9.64
CA ARG A 103 1.86 10.08 10.42
C ARG A 103 1.94 9.30 11.73
N LYS A 104 3.16 8.90 12.06
CA LYS A 104 3.52 8.43 13.39
C LYS A 104 4.83 9.09 13.84
N GLY A 105 4.77 9.87 14.90
CA GLY A 105 5.91 10.66 15.34
C GLY A 105 6.38 11.63 14.24
N ASN A 106 7.62 11.47 13.82
CA ASN A 106 8.25 12.30 12.77
C ASN A 106 8.21 11.67 11.36
N LYS A 107 7.66 10.48 11.22
CA LYS A 107 7.61 9.74 9.95
C LYS A 107 6.21 9.78 9.34
N TRP A 108 6.17 9.89 8.03
CA TRP A 108 4.96 9.76 7.24
C TRP A 108 4.98 8.46 6.44
N TYR A 109 3.82 7.88 6.29
CA TYR A 109 3.60 6.67 5.52
C TYR A 109 2.52 6.96 4.50
N ILE A 110 2.77 6.64 3.22
CA ILE A 110 1.78 6.79 2.15
C ILE A 110 1.38 5.40 1.69
N GLY A 111 0.08 5.18 1.62
CA GLY A 111 -0.50 3.97 1.03
C GLY A 111 -1.49 4.36 -0.05
N GLY A 112 -1.37 3.75 -1.23
CA GLY A 112 -2.28 3.94 -2.34
C GLY A 112 -2.70 2.61 -2.94
N MET A 113 -3.98 2.48 -3.32
CA MET A 113 -4.50 1.32 -4.01
C MET A 113 -5.55 1.70 -5.05
N THR A 114 -5.68 0.89 -6.08
CA THR A 114 -6.69 1.02 -7.14
C THR A 114 -7.32 -0.32 -7.49
N ASN A 115 -8.51 -0.25 -8.09
CA ASN A 115 -9.20 -1.41 -8.62
C ASN A 115 -8.72 -1.79 -10.04
N ASN A 116 -9.47 -2.67 -10.72
CA ASN A 116 -9.15 -3.19 -12.05
C ASN A 116 -9.81 -2.45 -13.22
N GLN A 117 -10.54 -1.37 -12.97
CA GLN A 117 -11.32 -0.67 -14.02
C GLN A 117 -10.44 0.02 -15.08
N LYS A 118 -9.22 0.42 -14.67
CA LYS A 118 -8.26 1.04 -15.59
C LYS A 118 -6.94 0.27 -15.58
N GLN A 119 -6.29 0.21 -16.74
CA GLN A 119 -4.96 -0.43 -16.86
C GLN A 119 -3.88 0.31 -16.09
N GLN A 120 -4.05 1.63 -15.95
CA GLN A 120 -3.15 2.48 -15.19
C GLN A 120 -3.88 3.73 -14.73
N ARG A 121 -3.53 4.20 -13.53
CA ARG A 121 -3.90 5.53 -13.01
C ARG A 121 -2.64 6.31 -12.67
N GLU A 122 -2.68 7.61 -12.86
CA GLU A 122 -1.59 8.51 -12.49
C GLU A 122 -2.15 9.63 -11.62
N PHE A 123 -1.42 9.94 -10.55
CA PHE A 123 -1.77 11.00 -9.60
C PHE A 123 -0.56 11.87 -9.33
N GLU A 124 -0.77 13.16 -9.18
CA GLU A 124 0.23 14.10 -8.69
C GLU A 124 -0.09 14.43 -7.23
N LEU A 125 0.71 13.90 -6.31
CA LEU A 125 0.51 14.11 -4.89
C LEU A 125 1.24 15.36 -4.42
N ASN A 126 0.52 16.25 -3.74
CA ASN A 126 1.06 17.41 -3.06
C ASN A 126 1.55 17.05 -1.66
N LEU A 127 2.80 17.41 -1.35
CA LEU A 127 3.40 17.15 -0.04
C LEU A 127 3.32 18.35 0.91
N ASP A 128 2.25 19.11 0.86
CA ASP A 128 2.05 20.32 1.68
C ASP A 128 1.91 20.02 3.19
N PHE A 129 1.62 18.78 3.54
CA PHE A 129 1.55 18.31 4.92
C PHE A 129 2.90 18.15 5.61
N LEU A 130 4.01 18.20 4.87
CA LEU A 130 5.35 18.16 5.43
C LEU A 130 5.69 19.46 6.14
N LYS A 131 6.60 19.41 7.12
CA LYS A 131 7.05 20.60 7.83
C LYS A 131 7.95 21.44 6.95
N ASP A 132 7.77 22.75 7.01
CA ASP A 132 8.60 23.71 6.32
C ASP A 132 10.04 23.72 6.86
N GLY A 133 11.00 23.98 5.99
CA GLY A 133 12.42 24.07 6.34
C GLY A 133 13.10 22.74 6.68
N LYS A 134 12.40 21.60 6.54
CA LYS A 134 12.96 20.26 6.75
C LYS A 134 13.15 19.53 5.42
N ASN A 135 14.29 18.89 5.24
CA ASN A 135 14.51 17.93 4.18
C ASN A 135 14.08 16.53 4.63
N TYR A 136 13.47 15.79 3.73
CA TYR A 136 12.97 14.45 3.96
C TYR A 136 13.53 13.50 2.92
N ARG A 137 13.63 12.24 3.29
CA ARG A 137 13.90 11.16 2.36
C ARG A 137 12.67 10.28 2.25
N MET A 138 12.21 10.04 1.02
CA MET A 138 11.13 9.12 0.73
C MET A 138 11.70 7.84 0.13
N THR A 139 11.38 6.71 0.74
CA THR A 139 11.57 5.37 0.16
C THR A 139 10.21 4.86 -0.27
N SER A 140 10.02 4.63 -1.57
CA SER A 140 8.77 4.15 -2.13
C SER A 140 8.89 2.80 -2.81
N PHE A 141 7.81 2.03 -2.74
CA PHE A 141 7.59 0.78 -3.47
C PHE A 141 6.43 1.03 -4.44
N GLU A 142 6.73 1.00 -5.72
CA GLU A 142 5.84 1.37 -6.80
C GLU A 142 5.60 0.17 -7.71
N ASP A 143 4.47 0.13 -8.39
CA ASP A 143 4.23 -0.86 -9.43
C ASP A 143 5.29 -0.78 -10.52
N GLY A 144 5.81 -1.93 -10.93
CA GLY A 144 6.74 -2.03 -12.04
C GLY A 144 6.06 -1.82 -13.40
N VAL A 145 6.86 -1.73 -14.45
CA VAL A 145 6.36 -1.49 -15.82
C VAL A 145 5.44 -2.61 -16.30
N ASN A 146 5.71 -3.84 -15.87
CA ASN A 146 4.96 -5.02 -16.26
C ASN A 146 3.90 -5.45 -15.25
N ALA A 147 3.63 -4.67 -14.21
CA ALA A 147 2.75 -5.04 -13.11
C ALA A 147 1.31 -5.39 -13.56
N ASN A 148 0.85 -4.86 -14.69
CA ASN A 148 -0.44 -5.21 -15.28
C ASN A 148 -0.54 -6.69 -15.69
N ARG A 149 0.57 -7.35 -15.95
CA ARG A 149 0.65 -8.77 -16.33
C ARG A 149 1.36 -9.60 -15.29
N GLN A 150 2.44 -9.05 -14.73
CA GLN A 150 3.29 -9.68 -13.73
C GLN A 150 3.17 -8.90 -12.42
N ALA A 151 2.17 -9.25 -11.63
CA ALA A 151 1.79 -8.48 -10.42
C ALA A 151 2.89 -8.40 -9.35
N MET A 152 3.89 -9.27 -9.40
CA MET A 152 5.06 -9.21 -8.51
C MET A 152 6.12 -8.19 -8.97
N ASP A 153 5.96 -7.60 -10.17
CA ASP A 153 6.90 -6.58 -10.67
C ASP A 153 6.69 -5.27 -9.90
N TYR A 154 7.73 -4.84 -9.20
CA TYR A 154 7.75 -3.60 -8.43
C TYR A 154 9.08 -2.87 -8.57
N ARG A 155 9.10 -1.60 -8.19
CA ARG A 155 10.31 -0.78 -8.12
C ARG A 155 10.42 -0.14 -6.76
N LYS A 156 11.60 -0.25 -6.16
CA LYS A 156 11.96 0.56 -5.02
C LYS A 156 12.67 1.82 -5.51
N LYS A 157 12.25 2.98 -5.01
CA LYS A 157 12.87 4.26 -5.30
C LYS A 157 13.13 5.04 -4.03
N GLU A 158 14.20 5.82 -4.05
CA GLU A 158 14.55 6.76 -3.00
C GLU A 158 14.61 8.16 -3.59
N ARG A 159 14.04 9.13 -2.89
CA ARG A 159 13.98 10.54 -3.33
C ARG A 159 14.15 11.45 -2.13
N ASP A 160 14.90 12.54 -2.32
CA ASP A 160 14.92 13.62 -1.36
C ASP A 160 13.75 14.57 -1.65
N LEU A 161 13.05 15.00 -0.62
CA LEU A 161 11.83 15.78 -0.69
C LEU A 161 11.83 16.92 0.33
N LYS A 162 11.04 17.92 0.03
CA LYS A 162 10.68 19.00 0.97
C LYS A 162 9.21 19.35 0.85
N LYS A 163 8.70 20.14 1.79
CA LYS A 163 7.34 20.68 1.72
C LYS A 163 7.09 21.38 0.39
N GLY A 164 5.93 21.11 -0.20
CA GLY A 164 5.51 21.69 -1.47
C GLY A 164 6.02 20.95 -2.72
N ASP A 165 6.89 19.95 -2.54
CA ASP A 165 7.24 19.09 -3.67
C ASP A 165 6.04 18.26 -4.14
N LYS A 166 6.04 17.94 -5.41
CA LYS A 166 5.04 17.10 -6.03
C LYS A 166 5.63 15.74 -6.40
N VAL A 167 4.88 14.70 -6.13
CA VAL A 167 5.28 13.32 -6.45
C VAL A 167 4.26 12.70 -7.38
N THR A 168 4.71 12.33 -8.58
CA THR A 168 3.88 11.54 -9.51
C THR A 168 3.88 10.09 -9.09
N VAL A 169 2.68 9.55 -8.84
CA VAL A 169 2.44 8.16 -8.47
C VAL A 169 1.66 7.48 -9.60
N ARG A 170 2.17 6.33 -10.05
CA ARG A 170 1.51 5.51 -11.06
C ARG A 170 1.08 4.20 -10.43
N LEU A 171 -0.19 3.88 -10.56
CA LEU A 171 -0.79 2.64 -10.09
C LEU A 171 -1.20 1.80 -11.30
N ALA A 172 -0.69 0.59 -11.40
CA ALA A 172 -1.14 -0.39 -12.38
C ALA A 172 -2.56 -0.89 -12.07
N ARG A 173 -3.14 -1.67 -12.93
CA ARG A 173 -4.41 -2.37 -12.66
C ARG A 173 -4.29 -3.25 -11.41
N ASN A 174 -5.24 -3.14 -10.47
CA ASN A 174 -5.15 -3.76 -9.15
C ASN A 174 -3.81 -3.43 -8.45
N GLY A 175 -3.31 -2.23 -8.69
CA GLY A 175 -1.99 -1.81 -8.27
C GLY A 175 -1.99 -1.00 -6.99
N GLY A 176 -0.78 -0.72 -6.53
CA GLY A 176 -0.55 0.02 -5.31
C GLY A 176 0.71 0.86 -5.29
N PHE A 177 0.78 1.65 -4.26
CA PHE A 177 1.93 2.49 -3.92
C PHE A 177 2.10 2.50 -2.41
N ALA A 178 3.29 2.24 -1.94
CA ALA A 178 3.62 2.29 -0.53
C ALA A 178 4.91 3.08 -0.33
N ALA A 179 4.95 3.99 0.64
CA ALA A 179 6.14 4.79 0.90
C ALA A 179 6.30 5.15 2.38
N ILE A 180 7.54 5.37 2.78
CA ILE A 180 7.93 5.99 4.05
C ILE A 180 8.66 7.29 3.73
N ILE A 181 8.33 8.36 4.48
CA ILE A 181 8.99 9.67 4.43
C ILE A 181 9.54 9.96 5.82
N GLU A 182 10.85 10.16 5.93
CA GLU A 182 11.55 10.39 7.19
C GLU A 182 12.59 11.49 7.11
#